data_0bccfa0f0d687e00fbde935f616c363c
#
_entry.id   0bccfa0f0d687e00fbde935f616c363c
#
_cell.length_a   1.000
_cell.length_b   1.000
_cell.length_c   1.000
_cell.angle_alpha   90.00
_cell.angle_beta   90.00
_cell.angle_gamma   90.00
#
_symmetry.space_group_name_H-M   'P 1'
#
loop_
_entity.id
_entity.type
_entity.pdbx_description
1 polymer ?
#
loop_
_entity_poly.entity_id
_entity_poly.type
_entity_poly.pdbx_seq_one_letter_code
_entity_poly.pdbx_strand_id
1 'polypeptide(L)'
;LGCRMMWRPNTGSPGGWQQGLPDLTISQTAQDLQHVAASGCVGIFVDSVWEHWATQGPQYYVMAQLAWDPRQDPAALLADYYRRGFGPAADAVRTYFELWEQARSAYVAQYGHEAGLFSLPRLYAPQRLAQAQAHLDQAAKAAAAGAEIYRRRVEFVRAGLAYTRLQTQNATLMLRYWLKPDDAIAAQVRKNWQAIETLCREHPYALNWGPLRPGTDRMLGLHPEHPNPKIKPKQLRELGME
;
A
#
# COMPACT_ATOMS: atom_id res chain seq x y z
N LEU A 1 33.71 13.46 -20.76
CA LEU A 1 32.69 14.21 -20.01
C LEU A 1 32.26 13.38 -18.81
N GLY A 2 32.71 13.75 -17.59
CA GLY A 2 32.39 13.06 -16.35
C GLY A 2 31.00 13.46 -15.84
N CYS A 3 29.93 12.91 -16.45
CA CYS A 3 28.58 13.13 -15.95
C CYS A 3 28.38 12.33 -14.66
N ARG A 4 27.87 12.96 -13.62
CA ARG A 4 27.36 12.29 -12.43
C ARG A 4 25.90 11.92 -12.64
N MET A 5 25.55 10.66 -12.38
CA MET A 5 24.16 10.18 -12.50
C MET A 5 23.47 10.24 -11.15
N MET A 6 22.20 10.66 -11.17
CA MET A 6 21.26 10.47 -10.08
C MET A 6 20.17 9.50 -10.56
N TRP A 7 19.73 8.64 -9.66
CA TRP A 7 18.64 7.72 -9.94
C TRP A 7 17.32 8.28 -9.40
N ARG A 8 16.29 8.26 -10.23
CA ARG A 8 14.93 8.68 -9.85
C ARG A 8 13.97 7.49 -9.98
N PRO A 9 13.84 6.68 -8.91
CA PRO A 9 12.88 5.57 -8.92
C PRO A 9 11.45 6.06 -8.70
N ASN A 10 10.50 5.32 -9.26
CA ASN A 10 9.09 5.39 -8.87
C ASN A 10 8.75 4.30 -7.83
N THR A 11 9.71 3.91 -7.01
CA THR A 11 9.53 2.93 -5.94
C THR A 11 8.88 3.58 -4.75
N GLY A 12 7.81 2.99 -4.24
CA GLY A 12 7.22 3.38 -2.97
C GLY A 12 5.85 4.03 -3.06
N SER A 13 5.34 4.29 -4.25
CA SER A 13 3.93 4.63 -4.40
C SER A 13 3.42 4.39 -5.80
N PRO A 14 2.69 3.34 -6.04
CA PRO A 14 1.83 3.27 -7.21
C PRO A 14 0.83 4.42 -7.13
N GLY A 15 0.72 5.16 -8.22
CA GLY A 15 -0.26 6.24 -8.33
C GLY A 15 -1.69 5.74 -8.49
N GLY A 16 -2.66 6.64 -8.44
CA GLY A 16 -4.05 6.32 -8.72
C GLY A 16 -4.72 5.44 -7.66
N TRP A 17 -5.35 4.35 -8.07
CA TRP A 17 -6.15 3.47 -7.21
C TRP A 17 -5.38 2.70 -6.16
N GLN A 18 -4.09 2.47 -6.38
CA GLN A 18 -3.20 1.74 -5.48
C GLN A 18 -2.61 2.64 -4.39
N GLN A 19 -2.77 3.94 -4.52
CA GLN A 19 -2.18 4.90 -3.59
C GLN A 19 -2.61 4.63 -2.15
N GLY A 20 -1.65 4.57 -1.25
CA GLY A 20 -1.85 4.27 0.16
C GLY A 20 -2.11 2.79 0.49
N LEU A 21 -2.19 1.89 -0.50
CA LEU A 21 -2.27 0.45 -0.26
C LEU A 21 -0.89 -0.14 0.09
N PRO A 22 -0.83 -1.28 0.81
CA PRO A 22 0.42 -1.96 1.12
C PRO A 22 0.97 -2.72 -0.10
N ASP A 23 1.37 -1.98 -1.13
CA ASP A 23 2.02 -2.50 -2.33
C ASP A 23 3.54 -2.46 -2.13
N LEU A 24 4.08 -3.49 -1.49
CA LEU A 24 5.45 -3.53 -0.99
C LEU A 24 6.40 -4.26 -1.95
N THR A 25 7.57 -3.66 -2.15
CA THR A 25 8.68 -4.18 -2.96
C THR A 25 10.01 -4.05 -2.21
N ILE A 26 10.00 -4.33 -0.91
CA ILE A 26 11.12 -4.00 -0.02
C ILE A 26 12.41 -4.66 -0.50
N SER A 27 12.34 -5.97 -0.80
CA SER A 27 13.48 -6.75 -1.26
C SER A 27 14.03 -6.24 -2.61
N GLN A 28 13.15 -5.96 -3.57
CA GLN A 28 13.53 -5.41 -4.87
C GLN A 28 14.12 -4.00 -4.73
N THR A 29 13.47 -3.14 -3.94
CA THR A 29 13.94 -1.78 -3.69
C THR A 29 15.35 -1.77 -3.07
N ALA A 30 15.61 -2.68 -2.14
CA ALA A 30 16.94 -2.81 -1.54
C ALA A 30 18.01 -3.23 -2.56
N GLN A 31 17.71 -4.22 -3.39
CA GLN A 31 18.61 -4.68 -4.45
C GLN A 31 18.89 -3.57 -5.47
N ASP A 32 17.85 -2.84 -5.90
CA ASP A 32 17.97 -1.73 -6.85
C ASP A 32 18.86 -0.62 -6.29
N LEU A 33 18.67 -0.22 -5.03
CA LEU A 33 19.49 0.82 -4.37
C LEU A 33 20.95 0.41 -4.27
N GLN A 34 21.23 -0.83 -3.89
CA GLN A 34 22.61 -1.35 -3.83
C GLN A 34 23.24 -1.44 -5.22
N HIS A 35 22.47 -1.86 -6.22
CA HIS A 35 22.94 -1.96 -7.60
C HIS A 35 23.29 -0.58 -8.20
N VAL A 36 22.40 0.41 -8.07
CA VAL A 36 22.65 1.74 -8.63
C VAL A 36 23.79 2.46 -7.93
N ALA A 37 23.95 2.25 -6.63
CA ALA A 37 25.11 2.76 -5.90
C ALA A 37 26.43 2.14 -6.39
N ALA A 38 26.45 0.81 -6.58
CA ALA A 38 27.60 0.09 -7.15
C ALA A 38 27.90 0.50 -8.61
N SER A 39 26.88 0.96 -9.35
CA SER A 39 26.99 1.46 -10.73
C SER A 39 27.46 2.93 -10.81
N GLY A 40 27.83 3.55 -9.69
CA GLY A 40 28.40 4.91 -9.66
C GLY A 40 27.38 6.04 -9.63
N CYS A 41 26.10 5.75 -9.32
CA CYS A 41 25.14 6.80 -9.00
C CYS A 41 25.54 7.53 -7.71
N VAL A 42 25.46 8.86 -7.76
CA VAL A 42 25.90 9.71 -6.65
C VAL A 42 24.76 10.13 -5.71
N GLY A 43 23.52 9.76 -6.03
CA GLY A 43 22.37 10.05 -5.20
C GLY A 43 21.07 9.53 -5.80
N ILE A 44 20.03 9.59 -5.01
CA ILE A 44 18.66 9.25 -5.43
C ILE A 44 17.73 10.45 -5.23
N PHE A 45 16.72 10.53 -6.07
CA PHE A 45 15.60 11.45 -5.91
C PHE A 45 14.30 10.65 -5.94
N VAL A 46 13.61 10.55 -4.82
CA VAL A 46 12.34 9.84 -4.69
C VAL A 46 11.22 10.87 -4.61
N ASP A 47 10.44 11.00 -5.65
CA ASP A 47 9.35 11.98 -5.76
C ASP A 47 7.97 11.42 -5.39
N SER A 48 7.90 10.14 -5.08
CA SER A 48 6.65 9.41 -4.85
C SER A 48 6.50 8.85 -3.42
N VAL A 49 7.17 9.45 -2.45
CA VAL A 49 6.95 9.15 -1.03
C VAL A 49 5.79 10.00 -0.53
N TRP A 50 4.60 9.39 -0.42
CA TRP A 50 3.36 10.08 -0.12
C TRP A 50 2.95 10.01 1.36
N GLU A 51 3.89 9.69 2.25
CA GLU A 51 3.65 9.67 3.71
C GLU A 51 2.59 8.64 4.16
N HIS A 52 2.46 7.53 3.46
CA HIS A 52 1.59 6.43 3.87
C HIS A 52 2.33 5.45 4.79
N TRP A 53 2.74 5.94 5.96
CA TRP A 53 3.63 5.20 6.87
C TRP A 53 3.01 3.92 7.44
N ALA A 54 1.69 3.88 7.61
CA ALA A 54 1.01 2.69 8.13
C ALA A 54 1.05 1.50 7.19
N THR A 55 1.16 1.75 5.88
CA THR A 55 1.15 0.72 4.84
C THR A 55 2.49 0.54 4.16
N GLN A 56 3.36 1.55 4.18
CA GLN A 56 4.65 1.58 3.47
C GLN A 56 5.85 1.73 4.41
N GLY A 57 5.64 1.77 5.73
CA GLY A 57 6.67 2.09 6.71
C GLY A 57 7.99 1.32 6.58
N PRO A 58 7.99 -0.03 6.51
CA PRO A 58 9.23 -0.78 6.39
C PRO A 58 9.96 -0.50 5.06
N GLN A 59 9.24 -0.28 3.96
CA GLN A 59 9.85 0.08 2.67
C GLN A 59 10.51 1.47 2.73
N TYR A 60 9.83 2.46 3.29
CA TYR A 60 10.40 3.81 3.47
C TYR A 60 11.63 3.79 4.37
N TYR A 61 11.58 2.98 5.44
CA TYR A 61 12.72 2.85 6.35
C TYR A 61 13.94 2.26 5.64
N VAL A 62 13.80 1.11 4.98
CA VAL A 62 14.90 0.46 4.25
C VAL A 62 15.43 1.37 3.14
N MET A 63 14.54 2.02 2.40
CA MET A 63 14.92 2.95 1.33
C MET A 63 15.75 4.13 1.87
N ALA A 64 15.33 4.74 2.98
CA ALA A 64 16.06 5.85 3.59
C ALA A 64 17.44 5.42 4.11
N GLN A 65 17.54 4.25 4.75
CA GLN A 65 18.80 3.73 5.28
C GLN A 65 19.79 3.38 4.17
N LEU A 66 19.34 2.72 3.12
CA LEU A 66 20.19 2.34 1.99
C LEU A 66 20.54 3.52 1.07
N ALA A 67 19.69 4.54 1.00
CA ALA A 67 20.03 5.79 0.32
C ALA A 67 21.18 6.52 1.01
N TRP A 68 21.27 6.39 2.34
CA TRP A 68 22.37 6.96 3.13
C TRP A 68 23.64 6.10 3.08
N ASP A 69 23.54 4.81 3.33
CA ASP A 69 24.64 3.85 3.23
C ASP A 69 24.15 2.53 2.57
N PRO A 70 24.40 2.38 1.26
CA PRO A 70 23.94 1.21 0.50
C PRO A 70 24.66 -0.11 0.86
N ARG A 71 25.72 -0.06 1.69
CA ARG A 71 26.45 -1.26 2.15
C ARG A 71 25.77 -1.98 3.32
N GLN A 72 24.74 -1.37 3.92
CA GLN A 72 24.01 -1.99 5.02
C GLN A 72 23.26 -3.25 4.56
N ASP A 73 23.11 -4.21 5.46
CA ASP A 73 22.32 -5.41 5.21
C ASP A 73 20.81 -5.09 5.34
N PRO A 74 20.01 -5.23 4.26
CA PRO A 74 18.57 -4.98 4.30
C PRO A 74 17.82 -5.84 5.33
N ALA A 75 18.24 -7.09 5.53
CA ALA A 75 17.62 -7.97 6.51
C ALA A 75 17.85 -7.49 7.94
N ALA A 76 19.07 -7.03 8.25
CA ALA A 76 19.39 -6.43 9.55
C ALA A 76 18.60 -5.12 9.78
N LEU A 77 18.45 -4.28 8.74
CA LEU A 77 17.63 -3.07 8.81
C LEU A 77 16.17 -3.38 9.13
N LEU A 78 15.57 -4.36 8.45
CA LEU A 78 14.19 -4.77 8.73
C LEU A 78 14.04 -5.36 10.14
N ALA A 79 14.97 -6.20 10.58
CA ALA A 79 14.95 -6.75 11.93
C ALA A 79 15.01 -5.63 12.99
N ASP A 80 15.83 -4.60 12.75
CA ASP A 80 15.93 -3.44 13.64
C ASP A 80 14.64 -2.59 13.61
N TYR A 81 14.07 -2.35 12.42
CA TYR A 81 12.80 -1.65 12.27
C TYR A 81 11.69 -2.30 13.11
N TYR A 82 11.49 -3.62 12.96
CA TYR A 82 10.44 -4.31 13.69
C TYR A 82 10.72 -4.35 15.19
N ARG A 83 11.95 -4.70 15.58
CA ARG A 83 12.35 -4.80 17.00
C ARG A 83 12.18 -3.46 17.73
N ARG A 84 12.73 -2.36 17.21
CA ARG A 84 12.63 -1.04 17.84
C ARG A 84 11.23 -0.42 17.66
N GLY A 85 10.61 -0.68 16.53
CA GLY A 85 9.30 -0.14 16.23
C GLY A 85 8.19 -0.74 17.06
N PHE A 86 8.21 -2.06 17.27
CA PHE A 86 7.05 -2.79 17.77
C PHE A 86 7.34 -3.67 19.00
N GLY A 87 8.59 -3.78 19.44
CA GLY A 87 8.97 -4.51 20.65
C GLY A 87 8.39 -5.93 20.69
N PRO A 88 7.54 -6.29 21.70
CA PRO A 88 6.95 -7.61 21.79
C PRO A 88 6.09 -8.02 20.59
N ALA A 89 5.57 -7.07 19.83
CA ALA A 89 4.75 -7.31 18.64
C ALA A 89 5.56 -7.42 17.34
N ALA A 90 6.88 -7.34 17.40
CA ALA A 90 7.78 -7.25 16.24
C ALA A 90 7.54 -8.37 15.22
N ASP A 91 7.45 -9.63 15.67
CA ASP A 91 7.29 -10.79 14.78
C ASP A 91 5.93 -10.82 14.09
N ALA A 92 4.86 -10.50 14.81
CA ALA A 92 3.52 -10.45 14.24
C ALA A 92 3.37 -9.32 13.21
N VAL A 93 3.96 -8.14 13.48
CA VAL A 93 3.97 -7.01 12.53
C VAL A 93 4.85 -7.32 11.32
N ARG A 94 5.99 -7.99 11.51
CA ARG A 94 6.82 -8.47 10.42
C ARG A 94 6.03 -9.38 9.49
N THR A 95 5.38 -10.41 10.02
CA THR A 95 4.57 -11.37 9.25
C THR A 95 3.43 -10.66 8.50
N TYR A 96 2.83 -9.62 9.10
CA TYR A 96 1.83 -8.79 8.43
C TYR A 96 2.38 -8.09 7.18
N PHE A 97 3.57 -7.49 7.23
CA PHE A 97 4.16 -6.81 6.07
C PHE A 97 4.70 -7.81 5.03
N GLU A 98 5.30 -8.92 5.47
CA GLU A 98 5.73 -10.00 4.59
C GLU A 98 4.58 -10.60 3.78
N LEU A 99 3.37 -10.72 4.37
CA LEU A 99 2.17 -11.16 3.66
C LEU A 99 1.89 -10.32 2.41
N TRP A 100 2.03 -9.01 2.51
CA TRP A 100 1.76 -8.09 1.40
C TRP A 100 2.85 -8.13 0.33
N GLU A 101 4.12 -8.16 0.72
CA GLU A 101 5.23 -8.28 -0.22
C GLU A 101 5.18 -9.60 -0.98
N GLN A 102 4.90 -10.71 -0.29
CA GLN A 102 4.71 -12.03 -0.92
C GLN A 102 3.51 -12.04 -1.87
N ALA A 103 2.38 -11.44 -1.45
CA ALA A 103 1.19 -11.37 -2.28
C ALA A 103 1.43 -10.59 -3.58
N ARG A 104 2.14 -9.47 -3.51
CA ARG A 104 2.53 -8.69 -4.68
C ARG A 104 3.49 -9.48 -5.58
N SER A 105 4.53 -10.05 -5.00
CA SER A 105 5.52 -10.84 -5.75
C SER A 105 4.87 -12.02 -6.48
N ALA A 106 3.98 -12.75 -5.81
CA ALA A 106 3.23 -13.85 -6.41
C ALA A 106 2.30 -13.36 -7.54
N TYR A 107 1.65 -12.20 -7.37
CA TYR A 107 0.82 -11.59 -8.40
C TYR A 107 1.65 -11.25 -9.66
N VAL A 108 2.79 -10.56 -9.48
CA VAL A 108 3.66 -10.19 -10.60
C VAL A 108 4.24 -11.44 -11.30
N ALA A 109 4.65 -12.45 -10.54
CA ALA A 109 5.14 -13.72 -11.10
C ALA A 109 4.07 -14.44 -11.93
N GLN A 110 2.81 -14.38 -11.52
CA GLN A 110 1.70 -15.04 -12.22
C GLN A 110 1.24 -14.29 -13.47
N TYR A 111 1.21 -12.96 -13.42
CA TYR A 111 0.57 -12.14 -14.46
C TYR A 111 1.56 -11.33 -15.31
N GLY A 112 2.82 -11.25 -14.92
CA GLY A 112 3.88 -10.52 -15.65
C GLY A 112 3.78 -8.99 -15.57
N HIS A 113 2.89 -8.46 -14.73
CA HIS A 113 2.69 -7.02 -14.54
C HIS A 113 2.16 -6.71 -13.13
N GLU A 114 2.24 -5.46 -12.73
CA GLU A 114 1.70 -4.97 -11.46
C GLU A 114 0.16 -4.98 -11.45
N ALA A 115 -0.40 -5.09 -10.24
CA ALA A 115 -1.84 -5.02 -10.06
C ALA A 115 -2.35 -3.60 -10.40
N GLY A 116 -3.39 -3.51 -11.21
CA GLY A 116 -4.13 -2.27 -11.47
C GLY A 116 -5.50 -2.30 -10.80
N LEU A 117 -6.33 -1.29 -11.04
CA LEU A 117 -7.66 -1.17 -10.45
C LEU A 117 -8.47 -2.48 -10.55
N PHE A 118 -8.48 -3.10 -11.74
CA PHE A 118 -9.24 -4.32 -12.01
C PHE A 118 -8.76 -5.55 -11.25
N SER A 119 -7.54 -5.53 -10.78
CA SER A 119 -6.92 -6.64 -10.05
C SER A 119 -6.82 -6.40 -8.54
N LEU A 120 -7.14 -5.21 -8.05
CA LEU A 120 -7.11 -4.93 -6.61
C LEU A 120 -7.95 -5.92 -5.78
N PRO A 121 -9.19 -6.27 -6.17
CA PRO A 121 -9.98 -7.25 -5.42
C PRO A 121 -9.36 -8.65 -5.38
N ARG A 122 -8.49 -8.98 -6.35
CA ARG A 122 -7.76 -10.25 -6.40
C ARG A 122 -6.50 -10.18 -5.53
N LEU A 123 -5.74 -9.10 -5.62
CA LEU A 123 -4.54 -8.91 -4.80
C LEU A 123 -4.90 -8.80 -3.31
N TYR A 124 -5.93 -8.03 -2.98
CA TYR A 124 -6.43 -7.84 -1.62
C TYR A 124 -7.70 -8.67 -1.35
N ALA A 125 -7.66 -9.96 -1.73
CA ALA A 125 -8.78 -10.87 -1.56
C ALA A 125 -9.25 -10.99 -0.09
N PRO A 126 -10.54 -11.29 0.17
CA PRO A 126 -11.08 -11.38 1.53
C PRO A 126 -10.29 -12.30 2.46
N GLN A 127 -9.81 -13.44 1.95
CA GLN A 127 -8.99 -14.40 2.72
C GLN A 127 -7.67 -13.76 3.16
N ARG A 128 -7.01 -13.00 2.27
CA ARG A 128 -5.75 -12.32 2.59
C ARG A 128 -5.97 -11.18 3.58
N LEU A 129 -7.06 -10.42 3.43
CA LEU A 129 -7.44 -9.40 4.40
C LEU A 129 -7.75 -9.99 5.79
N ALA A 130 -8.34 -11.19 5.83
CA ALA A 130 -8.56 -11.91 7.09
C ALA A 130 -7.25 -12.38 7.72
N GLN A 131 -6.30 -12.91 6.94
CA GLN A 131 -4.96 -13.26 7.41
C GLN A 131 -4.22 -12.04 7.97
N ALA A 132 -4.23 -10.93 7.24
CA ALA A 132 -3.65 -9.66 7.70
C ALA A 132 -4.24 -9.20 9.03
N GLN A 133 -5.57 -9.31 9.20
CA GLN A 133 -6.23 -9.00 10.46
C GLN A 133 -5.75 -9.90 11.59
N ALA A 134 -5.65 -11.21 11.35
CA ALA A 134 -5.20 -12.17 12.36
C ALA A 134 -3.77 -11.85 12.85
N HIS A 135 -2.86 -11.47 11.95
CA HIS A 135 -1.51 -11.03 12.32
C HIS A 135 -1.53 -9.76 13.18
N LEU A 136 -2.37 -8.77 12.84
CA LEU A 136 -2.48 -7.55 13.66
C LEU A 136 -3.20 -7.79 14.99
N ASP A 137 -4.10 -8.76 15.08
CA ASP A 137 -4.71 -9.17 16.36
C ASP A 137 -3.68 -9.86 17.26
N GLN A 138 -2.80 -10.67 16.69
CA GLN A 138 -1.66 -11.24 17.41
C GLN A 138 -0.68 -10.14 17.87
N ALA A 139 -0.39 -9.17 16.99
CA ALA A 139 0.44 -8.01 17.33
C ALA A 139 -0.14 -7.20 18.49
N ALA A 140 -1.47 -6.95 18.48
CA ALA A 140 -2.15 -6.22 19.54
C ALA A 140 -2.07 -6.97 20.89
N LYS A 141 -2.27 -8.31 20.89
CA LYS A 141 -2.11 -9.14 22.07
C LYS A 141 -0.67 -9.08 22.62
N ALA A 142 0.33 -9.20 21.75
CA ALA A 142 1.72 -9.13 22.15
C ALA A 142 2.10 -7.74 22.68
N ALA A 143 1.61 -6.67 22.06
CA ALA A 143 1.86 -5.30 22.49
C ALA A 143 1.18 -4.95 23.82
N ALA A 144 0.11 -5.66 24.21
CA ALA A 144 -0.65 -5.36 25.43
C ALA A 144 0.21 -5.46 26.71
N ALA A 145 1.18 -6.36 26.75
CA ALA A 145 2.11 -6.53 27.86
C ALA A 145 3.32 -5.56 27.80
N GLY A 146 3.46 -4.80 26.71
CA GLY A 146 4.60 -3.90 26.48
C GLY A 146 4.31 -2.44 26.83
N ALA A 147 5.28 -1.59 26.53
CA ALA A 147 5.12 -0.14 26.66
C ALA A 147 3.99 0.38 25.75
N GLU A 148 3.32 1.43 26.20
CA GLU A 148 2.19 2.04 25.48
C GLU A 148 2.54 2.41 24.03
N ILE A 149 3.78 2.83 23.77
CA ILE A 149 4.24 3.19 22.43
C ILE A 149 4.08 2.05 21.43
N TYR A 150 4.27 0.79 21.84
CA TYR A 150 4.10 -0.36 20.95
C TYR A 150 2.62 -0.61 20.63
N ARG A 151 1.71 -0.44 21.61
CA ARG A 151 0.26 -0.50 21.37
C ARG A 151 -0.17 0.56 20.35
N ARG A 152 0.25 1.81 20.55
CA ARG A 152 -0.06 2.92 19.63
C ARG A 152 0.46 2.66 18.21
N ARG A 153 1.65 2.09 18.06
CA ARG A 153 2.21 1.76 16.74
C ARG A 153 1.51 0.59 16.07
N VAL A 154 1.03 -0.41 16.83
CA VAL A 154 0.18 -1.46 16.27
C VAL A 154 -1.15 -0.87 15.78
N GLU A 155 -1.81 -0.01 16.56
CA GLU A 155 -3.04 0.67 16.12
C GLU A 155 -2.81 1.55 14.88
N PHE A 156 -1.66 2.18 14.79
CA PHE A 156 -1.24 2.92 13.59
C PHE A 156 -1.20 2.01 12.34
N VAL A 157 -0.65 0.81 12.43
CA VAL A 157 -0.65 -0.17 11.32
C VAL A 157 -2.07 -0.70 11.05
N ARG A 158 -2.90 -0.88 12.09
CA ARG A 158 -4.32 -1.26 11.94
C ARG A 158 -5.13 -0.23 11.16
N ALA A 159 -4.85 1.05 11.32
CA ALA A 159 -5.45 2.10 10.49
C ALA A 159 -5.12 1.89 8.99
N GLY A 160 -3.89 1.49 8.67
CA GLY A 160 -3.50 1.12 7.30
C GLY A 160 -4.30 -0.07 6.74
N LEU A 161 -4.56 -1.11 7.56
CA LEU A 161 -5.39 -2.24 7.15
C LEU A 161 -6.86 -1.84 6.97
N ALA A 162 -7.39 -0.97 7.84
CA ALA A 162 -8.76 -0.45 7.72
C ALA A 162 -8.93 0.33 6.40
N TYR A 163 -7.98 1.19 6.06
CA TYR A 163 -7.93 1.85 4.76
C TYR A 163 -7.89 0.85 3.60
N THR A 164 -7.01 -0.15 3.67
CA THR A 164 -6.86 -1.16 2.62
C THR A 164 -8.19 -1.87 2.34
N ARG A 165 -8.96 -2.20 3.38
CA ARG A 165 -10.29 -2.80 3.25
C ARG A 165 -11.28 -1.88 2.56
N LEU A 166 -11.39 -0.63 3.00
CA LEU A 166 -12.32 0.35 2.43
C LEU A 166 -11.98 0.61 0.96
N GLN A 167 -10.70 0.77 0.62
CA GLN A 167 -10.26 1.01 -0.73
C GLN A 167 -10.49 -0.19 -1.65
N THR A 168 -10.28 -1.41 -1.17
CA THR A 168 -10.57 -2.63 -1.93
C THR A 168 -12.08 -2.80 -2.16
N GLN A 169 -12.89 -2.49 -1.16
CA GLN A 169 -14.34 -2.45 -1.31
C GLN A 169 -14.77 -1.43 -2.36
N ASN A 170 -14.21 -0.22 -2.31
CA ASN A 170 -14.48 0.81 -3.30
C ASN A 170 -14.10 0.34 -4.72
N ALA A 171 -12.92 -0.26 -4.89
CA ALA A 171 -12.52 -0.81 -6.18
C ALA A 171 -13.54 -1.83 -6.71
N THR A 172 -13.99 -2.75 -5.86
CA THR A 172 -15.01 -3.76 -6.21
C THR A 172 -16.35 -3.13 -6.57
N LEU A 173 -16.82 -2.18 -5.76
CA LEU A 173 -18.09 -1.48 -5.98
C LEU A 173 -18.07 -0.67 -7.27
N MET A 174 -16.94 -0.01 -7.56
CA MET A 174 -16.80 0.78 -8.78
C MET A 174 -16.77 -0.07 -10.04
N LEU A 175 -16.12 -1.22 -10.01
CA LEU A 175 -16.17 -2.16 -11.12
C LEU A 175 -17.62 -2.59 -11.40
N ARG A 176 -18.39 -2.86 -10.35
CA ARG A 176 -19.83 -3.18 -10.47
C ARG A 176 -20.63 -1.99 -11.01
N TYR A 177 -20.40 -0.80 -10.48
CA TYR A 177 -21.06 0.43 -10.92
C TYR A 177 -20.83 0.70 -12.42
N TRP A 178 -19.60 0.53 -12.91
CA TRP A 178 -19.28 0.74 -14.32
C TRP A 178 -19.93 -0.30 -15.25
N LEU A 179 -20.19 -1.50 -14.75
CA LEU A 179 -20.92 -2.51 -15.51
C LEU A 179 -22.41 -2.17 -15.57
N LYS A 180 -22.99 -1.79 -14.44
CA LYS A 180 -24.37 -1.43 -14.28
C LYS A 180 -24.48 -0.31 -13.25
N PRO A 181 -24.66 0.94 -13.69
CA PRO A 181 -24.85 2.07 -12.77
C PRO A 181 -26.02 1.81 -11.82
N ASP A 182 -25.79 2.07 -10.53
CA ASP A 182 -26.74 1.86 -9.44
C ASP A 182 -26.48 2.90 -8.35
N ASP A 183 -27.52 3.65 -7.97
CA ASP A 183 -27.40 4.73 -6.99
C ASP A 183 -27.02 4.22 -5.60
N ALA A 184 -27.44 3.00 -5.24
CA ALA A 184 -27.06 2.40 -3.96
C ALA A 184 -25.56 2.07 -3.93
N ILE A 185 -24.99 1.59 -5.05
CA ILE A 185 -23.55 1.38 -5.18
C ILE A 185 -22.81 2.72 -5.05
N ALA A 186 -23.25 3.76 -5.75
CA ALA A 186 -22.67 5.08 -5.69
C ALA A 186 -22.71 5.66 -4.25
N ALA A 187 -23.83 5.52 -3.57
CA ALA A 187 -23.99 5.94 -2.18
C ALA A 187 -23.03 5.20 -1.24
N GLN A 188 -22.86 3.88 -1.42
CA GLN A 188 -21.93 3.10 -0.60
C GLN A 188 -20.47 3.51 -0.82
N VAL A 189 -20.07 3.81 -2.06
CA VAL A 189 -18.72 4.31 -2.35
C VAL A 189 -18.48 5.67 -1.68
N ARG A 190 -19.45 6.58 -1.73
CA ARG A 190 -19.35 7.88 -1.02
C ARG A 190 -19.22 7.68 0.49
N LYS A 191 -20.01 6.77 1.08
CA LYS A 191 -19.92 6.42 2.51
C LYS A 191 -18.53 5.88 2.87
N ASN A 192 -17.97 4.98 2.06
CA ASN A 192 -16.63 4.46 2.28
C ASN A 192 -15.56 5.58 2.18
N TRP A 193 -15.72 6.53 1.26
CA TRP A 193 -14.81 7.67 1.16
C TRP A 193 -14.90 8.59 2.38
N GLN A 194 -16.09 8.83 2.92
CA GLN A 194 -16.24 9.56 4.18
C GLN A 194 -15.55 8.83 5.35
N ALA A 195 -15.67 7.50 5.40
CA ALA A 195 -14.96 6.70 6.39
C ALA A 195 -13.44 6.77 6.24
N ILE A 196 -12.93 6.75 5.01
CA ILE A 196 -11.49 6.95 4.72
C ILE A 196 -11.03 8.35 5.17
N GLU A 197 -11.80 9.40 4.86
CA GLU A 197 -11.48 10.75 5.30
C GLU A 197 -11.41 10.85 6.83
N THR A 198 -12.39 10.28 7.52
CA THR A 198 -12.41 10.23 8.99
C THR A 198 -11.17 9.49 9.52
N LEU A 199 -10.88 8.32 8.98
CA LEU A 199 -9.71 7.53 9.36
C LEU A 199 -8.39 8.31 9.20
N CYS A 200 -8.23 9.02 8.08
CA CYS A 200 -7.04 9.84 7.83
C CYS A 200 -6.93 11.03 8.79
N ARG A 201 -8.05 11.62 9.20
CA ARG A 201 -8.07 12.71 10.19
C ARG A 201 -7.75 12.23 11.60
N GLU A 202 -8.24 11.05 11.99
CA GLU A 202 -7.94 10.42 13.28
C GLU A 202 -6.49 9.90 13.35
N HIS A 203 -5.91 9.54 12.22
CA HIS A 203 -4.56 8.99 12.10
C HIS A 203 -3.71 9.75 11.05
N PRO A 204 -3.43 11.05 11.25
CA PRO A 204 -2.86 11.92 10.20
C PRO A 204 -1.46 11.51 9.72
N TYR A 205 -0.72 10.72 10.51
CA TYR A 205 0.59 10.19 10.12
C TYR A 205 0.53 8.75 9.57
N ALA A 206 -0.61 8.10 9.66
CA ALA A 206 -0.79 6.75 9.12
C ALA A 206 -0.96 6.78 7.61
N LEU A 207 -1.76 7.73 7.14
CA LEU A 207 -2.15 7.89 5.75
C LEU A 207 -2.28 9.38 5.42
N ASN A 208 -1.65 9.82 4.37
CA ASN A 208 -1.76 11.20 3.90
C ASN A 208 -3.05 11.39 3.09
N TRP A 209 -4.00 12.14 3.63
CA TRP A 209 -5.28 12.41 2.99
C TRP A 209 -5.15 13.26 1.71
N GLY A 210 -4.20 14.18 1.65
CA GLY A 210 -4.02 15.08 0.51
C GLY A 210 -3.95 14.33 -0.84
N PRO A 211 -3.01 13.39 -1.02
CA PRO A 211 -2.93 12.57 -2.21
C PRO A 211 -4.09 11.59 -2.39
N LEU A 212 -4.70 11.12 -1.29
CA LEU A 212 -5.82 10.19 -1.32
C LEU A 212 -7.16 10.85 -1.66
N ARG A 213 -7.25 12.17 -1.55
CA ARG A 213 -8.46 12.94 -1.81
C ARG A 213 -8.83 12.93 -3.29
N PRO A 214 -9.60 11.95 -3.79
CA PRO A 214 -10.20 12.05 -5.10
C PRO A 214 -11.47 12.87 -4.99
N GLY A 215 -11.79 13.58 -6.04
CA GLY A 215 -13.19 13.93 -6.23
C GLY A 215 -13.97 12.61 -6.40
N THR A 216 -14.75 12.20 -5.41
CA THR A 216 -15.47 10.91 -5.41
C THR A 216 -16.28 10.73 -6.67
N ASP A 217 -16.94 11.78 -7.12
CA ASP A 217 -17.75 11.77 -8.34
C ASP A 217 -16.89 11.61 -9.61
N ARG A 218 -15.70 12.17 -9.61
CA ARG A 218 -14.74 11.99 -10.70
C ARG A 218 -14.23 10.56 -10.79
N MET A 219 -13.97 9.93 -9.64
CA MET A 219 -13.49 8.53 -9.61
C MET A 219 -14.56 7.53 -10.00
N LEU A 220 -15.81 7.79 -9.65
CA LEU A 220 -16.95 6.96 -10.05
C LEU A 220 -17.36 7.19 -11.51
N GLY A 221 -16.73 8.16 -12.21
CA GLY A 221 -17.24 8.63 -13.49
C GLY A 221 -18.61 9.29 -13.37
N LEU A 222 -18.95 9.77 -12.17
CA LEU A 222 -20.21 10.49 -11.92
C LEU A 222 -20.10 11.98 -12.28
N HIS A 223 -18.89 12.47 -12.48
CA HIS A 223 -18.69 13.86 -12.92
C HIS A 223 -19.03 14.00 -14.40
N PRO A 224 -19.81 15.01 -14.80
CA PRO A 224 -20.25 15.19 -16.19
C PRO A 224 -19.10 15.26 -17.21
N GLU A 225 -17.95 15.80 -16.79
CA GLU A 225 -16.75 15.93 -17.63
C GLU A 225 -15.90 14.65 -17.71
N HIS A 226 -16.20 13.67 -16.86
CA HIS A 226 -15.44 12.42 -16.77
C HIS A 226 -16.40 11.22 -16.79
N PRO A 227 -16.95 10.88 -17.97
CA PRO A 227 -17.85 9.75 -18.10
C PRO A 227 -17.16 8.43 -17.73
N ASN A 228 -17.94 7.44 -17.33
CA ASN A 228 -17.46 6.12 -16.98
C ASN A 228 -16.50 5.56 -18.03
N PRO A 229 -15.36 5.01 -17.64
CA PRO A 229 -14.49 4.32 -18.57
C PRO A 229 -15.24 3.15 -19.22
N LYS A 230 -15.08 2.97 -20.52
CA LYS A 230 -15.64 1.80 -21.22
C LYS A 230 -14.84 0.57 -20.81
N ILE A 231 -15.45 -0.31 -20.05
CA ILE A 231 -14.84 -1.59 -19.66
C ILE A 231 -14.89 -2.53 -20.86
N LYS A 232 -13.74 -3.09 -21.22
CA LYS A 232 -13.64 -4.03 -22.33
C LYS A 232 -14.08 -5.43 -21.88
N PRO A 233 -14.73 -6.25 -22.75
CA PRO A 233 -15.14 -7.61 -22.42
C PRO A 233 -14.02 -8.49 -21.84
N LYS A 234 -12.77 -8.32 -22.34
CA LYS A 234 -11.61 -9.01 -21.79
C LYS A 234 -11.38 -8.73 -20.30
N GLN A 235 -11.57 -7.49 -19.88
CA GLN A 235 -11.41 -7.08 -18.48
C GLN A 235 -12.49 -7.67 -17.58
N LEU A 236 -13.71 -7.87 -18.10
CA LEU A 236 -14.82 -8.52 -17.39
C LEU A 236 -14.51 -9.99 -17.13
N ARG A 237 -14.00 -10.70 -18.13
CA ARG A 237 -13.59 -12.11 -18.00
C ARG A 237 -12.50 -12.30 -16.98
N GLU A 238 -11.50 -11.40 -16.97
CA GLU A 238 -10.42 -11.40 -15.98
C GLU A 238 -10.94 -11.23 -14.55
N LEU A 239 -12.10 -10.60 -14.37
CA LEU A 239 -12.77 -10.41 -13.07
C LEU A 239 -13.72 -11.55 -12.70
N GLY A 240 -13.99 -12.50 -13.62
CA GLY A 240 -15.03 -13.53 -13.43
C GLY A 240 -16.44 -12.93 -13.34
N MET A 241 -16.69 -11.82 -14.02
CA MET A 241 -17.95 -11.06 -14.02
C MET A 241 -18.58 -11.14 -15.42
N GLU A 242 -18.82 -12.33 -15.94
CA GLU A 242 -19.62 -12.54 -17.16
C GLU A 242 -21.12 -12.48 -16.87
#